data_d6e637906c65fc7b6f105d101910c07c
#
_entry.id   d6e637906c65fc7b6f105d101910c07c
#
_cell.length_a   1.000
_cell.length_b   1.000
_cell.length_c   1.000
_cell.angle_alpha   90.00
_cell.angle_beta   90.00
_cell.angle_gamma   90.00
#
_symmetry.space_group_name_H-M   'P 1'
#
loop_
_entity.id
_entity.type
_entity.pdbx_description
1 polymer ?
#
loop_
_entity_poly.entity_id
_entity_poly.type
_entity_poly.pdbx_seq_one_letter_code
_entity_poly.pdbx_strand_id
1 'polypeptide(L)'
;MHSDFFKNKVVAITGGSDGIGKALTDALLLQGARVATCARNQDKLYDLQLLHSGKPLHTMVADVSNYNDCKNFIDSTIRVFGEIDILINNAGISMRALFKDLEVDVIEKVMGINFFGTLYCTRLALDSVIERKGSIVGVSSIAGFRGLPGRSGYSASKFAVNGFLEALRTELLDSGVNVMWVCPGFTSSNIRNRALNKKGKSQGESPMDEGKMMTSEACAAHILKAIEKRKRTLVLTFTGKRTVFMNKLFPGLADKLVKRFFFKNGEL
;
A
#
# COMPACT_ATOMS: atom_id res chain seq x y z
N MET A 1 -13.80 -20.89 -10.29
CA MET A 1 -14.88 -20.45 -9.39
C MET A 1 -14.42 -19.16 -8.71
N HIS A 2 -15.16 -18.08 -8.88
CA HIS A 2 -14.96 -16.89 -8.07
C HIS A 2 -15.43 -17.21 -6.65
N SER A 3 -14.60 -16.92 -5.66
CA SER A 3 -14.94 -17.09 -4.26
C SER A 3 -16.00 -16.04 -3.86
N ASP A 4 -17.04 -16.45 -3.16
CA ASP A 4 -18.07 -15.54 -2.60
C ASP A 4 -17.56 -14.79 -1.34
N PHE A 5 -16.27 -14.91 -1.00
CA PHE A 5 -15.70 -14.36 0.23
C PHE A 5 -15.89 -12.83 0.36
N PHE A 6 -15.78 -12.09 -0.74
CA PHE A 6 -15.90 -10.63 -0.73
C PHE A 6 -17.34 -10.11 -0.95
N LYS A 7 -18.28 -10.99 -1.32
CA LYS A 7 -19.65 -10.61 -1.58
C LYS A 7 -20.28 -9.94 -0.35
N ASN A 8 -20.83 -8.75 -0.56
CA ASN A 8 -21.43 -7.89 0.46
C ASN A 8 -20.50 -7.37 1.55
N LYS A 9 -19.20 -7.71 1.56
CA LYS A 9 -18.23 -7.13 2.49
C LYS A 9 -17.97 -5.68 2.18
N VAL A 10 -17.83 -4.87 3.21
CA VAL A 10 -17.39 -3.47 3.10
C VAL A 10 -15.87 -3.41 3.14
N VAL A 11 -15.28 -2.90 2.07
CA VAL A 11 -13.83 -2.75 1.95
C VAL A 11 -13.45 -1.29 1.80
N ALA A 12 -12.74 -0.74 2.77
CA ALA A 12 -12.16 0.60 2.70
C ALA A 12 -10.73 0.53 2.16
N ILE A 13 -10.43 1.29 1.10
CA ILE A 13 -9.13 1.28 0.40
C ILE A 13 -8.59 2.70 0.33
N THR A 14 -7.40 2.96 0.86
CA THR A 14 -6.73 4.24 0.62
C THR A 14 -5.94 4.22 -0.69
N GLY A 15 -6.07 5.29 -1.50
CA GLY A 15 -5.37 5.39 -2.79
C GLY A 15 -5.94 4.49 -3.89
N GLY A 16 -7.26 4.27 -3.91
CA GLY A 16 -7.91 3.34 -4.84
C GLY A 16 -8.19 3.87 -6.24
N SER A 17 -7.70 5.06 -6.60
CA SER A 17 -7.93 5.66 -7.92
C SER A 17 -6.80 5.41 -8.94
N ASP A 18 -5.72 4.72 -8.56
CA ASP A 18 -4.57 4.46 -9.46
C ASP A 18 -3.82 3.18 -9.08
N GLY A 19 -3.09 2.58 -10.03
CA GLY A 19 -2.20 1.45 -9.83
C GLY A 19 -2.84 0.27 -9.10
N ILE A 20 -2.15 -0.29 -8.11
CA ILE A 20 -2.62 -1.45 -7.33
C ILE A 20 -3.95 -1.15 -6.62
N GLY A 21 -4.13 0.06 -6.09
CA GLY A 21 -5.37 0.45 -5.42
C GLY A 21 -6.57 0.45 -6.35
N LYS A 22 -6.42 0.96 -7.58
CA LYS A 22 -7.47 0.90 -8.61
C LYS A 22 -7.78 -0.55 -8.98
N ALA A 23 -6.77 -1.35 -9.24
CA ALA A 23 -6.96 -2.77 -9.57
C ALA A 23 -7.66 -3.55 -8.44
N LEU A 24 -7.39 -3.23 -7.16
CA LEU A 24 -8.11 -3.78 -6.02
C LEU A 24 -9.56 -3.33 -6.00
N THR A 25 -9.85 -2.04 -6.24
CA THR A 25 -11.20 -1.49 -6.31
C THR A 25 -12.01 -2.18 -7.39
N ASP A 26 -11.46 -2.27 -8.60
CA ASP A 26 -12.09 -2.93 -9.75
C ASP A 26 -12.42 -4.40 -9.45
N ALA A 27 -11.44 -5.14 -8.94
CA ALA A 27 -11.59 -6.57 -8.66
C ALA A 27 -12.58 -6.86 -7.52
N LEU A 28 -12.64 -6.01 -6.49
CA LEU A 28 -13.58 -6.16 -5.37
C LEU A 28 -15.01 -5.87 -5.78
N LEU A 29 -15.25 -4.82 -6.58
CA LEU A 29 -16.58 -4.51 -7.11
C LEU A 29 -17.10 -5.61 -8.04
N LEU A 30 -16.20 -6.25 -8.82
CA LEU A 30 -16.54 -7.41 -9.65
C LEU A 30 -16.92 -8.65 -8.80
N GLN A 31 -16.35 -8.79 -7.61
CA GLN A 31 -16.66 -9.87 -6.66
C GLN A 31 -17.83 -9.53 -5.72
N GLY A 32 -18.55 -8.44 -5.97
CA GLY A 32 -19.75 -8.06 -5.23
C GLY A 32 -19.49 -7.42 -3.86
N ALA A 33 -18.29 -6.90 -3.63
CA ALA A 33 -18.00 -6.11 -2.44
C ALA A 33 -18.62 -4.71 -2.53
N ARG A 34 -18.88 -4.10 -1.37
CA ARG A 34 -19.17 -2.67 -1.20
C ARG A 34 -17.84 -1.95 -0.95
N VAL A 35 -17.44 -1.06 -1.82
CA VAL A 35 -16.10 -0.47 -1.76
C VAL A 35 -16.16 1.02 -1.46
N ALA A 36 -15.42 1.45 -0.44
CA ALA A 36 -15.10 2.86 -0.21
C ALA A 36 -13.64 3.12 -0.57
N THR A 37 -13.37 4.22 -1.27
CA THR A 37 -11.98 4.59 -1.56
C THR A 37 -11.75 6.08 -1.48
N CYS A 38 -10.52 6.48 -1.14
CA CYS A 38 -10.11 7.87 -1.15
C CYS A 38 -8.83 8.08 -1.97
N ALA A 39 -8.69 9.27 -2.51
CA ALA A 39 -7.48 9.73 -3.19
C ALA A 39 -7.47 11.27 -3.23
N ARG A 40 -6.31 11.88 -3.55
CA ARG A 40 -6.19 13.34 -3.66
C ARG A 40 -6.68 13.89 -4.99
N ASN A 41 -6.70 13.10 -6.05
CA ASN A 41 -7.08 13.52 -7.38
C ASN A 41 -8.57 13.27 -7.60
N GLN A 42 -9.35 14.37 -7.67
CA GLN A 42 -10.80 14.35 -7.84
C GLN A 42 -11.20 13.78 -9.21
N ASP A 43 -10.51 14.15 -10.28
CA ASP A 43 -10.85 13.70 -11.64
C ASP A 43 -10.73 12.17 -11.76
N LYS A 44 -9.66 11.60 -11.22
CA LYS A 44 -9.50 10.13 -11.19
C LYS A 44 -10.55 9.40 -10.35
N LEU A 45 -11.03 10.03 -9.28
CA LEU A 45 -12.15 9.47 -8.50
C LEU A 45 -13.45 9.56 -9.27
N TYR A 46 -13.67 10.65 -9.98
CA TYR A 46 -14.84 10.82 -10.85
C TYR A 46 -14.84 9.80 -12.00
N ASP A 47 -13.71 9.62 -12.70
CA ASP A 47 -13.56 8.61 -13.74
C ASP A 47 -13.83 7.20 -13.20
N LEU A 48 -13.36 6.91 -11.97
CA LEU A 48 -13.61 5.63 -11.31
C LEU A 48 -15.10 5.42 -11.00
N GLN A 49 -15.81 6.47 -10.57
CA GLN A 49 -17.25 6.42 -10.34
C GLN A 49 -18.04 6.20 -11.64
N LEU A 50 -17.65 6.86 -12.72
CA LEU A 50 -18.26 6.65 -14.03
C LEU A 50 -18.06 5.23 -14.53
N LEU A 51 -16.84 4.70 -14.41
CA LEU A 51 -16.49 3.33 -14.81
C LEU A 51 -17.31 2.27 -14.07
N HIS A 52 -17.64 2.55 -12.81
CA HIS A 52 -18.38 1.64 -11.94
C HIS A 52 -19.80 2.13 -11.61
N SER A 53 -20.41 2.89 -12.55
CA SER A 53 -21.78 3.37 -12.39
C SER A 53 -22.74 2.21 -12.04
N GLY A 54 -23.60 2.41 -11.05
CA GLY A 54 -24.52 1.40 -10.54
C GLY A 54 -23.90 0.34 -9.62
N LYS A 55 -22.61 0.39 -9.35
CA LYS A 55 -21.94 -0.47 -8.35
C LYS A 55 -21.88 0.22 -6.98
N PRO A 56 -21.83 -0.54 -5.87
CA PRO A 56 -21.73 0.01 -4.51
C PRO A 56 -20.31 0.58 -4.25
N LEU A 57 -20.00 1.69 -4.89
CA LEU A 57 -18.73 2.43 -4.78
C LEU A 57 -18.97 3.78 -4.12
N HIS A 58 -18.28 4.04 -3.00
CA HIS A 58 -18.18 5.34 -2.35
C HIS A 58 -16.78 5.91 -2.56
N THR A 59 -16.66 7.14 -3.05
CA THR A 59 -15.36 7.80 -3.22
C THR A 59 -15.30 9.11 -2.44
N MET A 60 -14.11 9.47 -1.97
CA MET A 60 -13.88 10.71 -1.25
C MET A 60 -12.51 11.30 -1.59
N VAL A 61 -12.46 12.61 -1.79
CA VAL A 61 -11.16 13.33 -1.87
C VAL A 61 -10.58 13.43 -0.47
N ALA A 62 -9.37 12.89 -0.27
CA ALA A 62 -8.67 12.94 1.01
C ALA A 62 -7.16 12.82 0.83
N ASP A 63 -6.40 13.55 1.65
CA ASP A 63 -4.96 13.33 1.84
C ASP A 63 -4.75 12.53 3.12
N VAL A 64 -4.28 11.30 2.99
CA VAL A 64 -4.09 10.40 4.14
C VAL A 64 -2.99 10.88 5.11
N SER A 65 -2.16 11.86 4.74
CA SER A 65 -1.24 12.50 5.68
C SER A 65 -1.94 13.44 6.67
N ASN A 66 -3.21 13.78 6.42
CA ASN A 66 -4.04 14.60 7.28
C ASN A 66 -4.99 13.71 8.09
N TYR A 67 -4.94 13.82 9.42
CA TYR A 67 -5.79 13.03 10.32
C TYR A 67 -7.27 13.30 10.11
N ASN A 68 -7.68 14.55 9.92
CA ASN A 68 -9.08 14.90 9.72
C ASN A 68 -9.63 14.36 8.39
N ASP A 69 -8.83 14.35 7.34
CA ASP A 69 -9.22 13.75 6.07
C ASP A 69 -9.42 12.24 6.22
N CYS A 70 -8.50 11.56 6.93
CA CYS A 70 -8.65 10.14 7.27
C CYS A 70 -9.92 9.90 8.09
N LYS A 71 -10.20 10.75 9.09
CA LYS A 71 -11.40 10.67 9.91
C LYS A 71 -12.67 10.82 9.07
N ASN A 72 -12.72 11.84 8.24
CA ASN A 72 -13.85 12.09 7.35
C ASN A 72 -14.08 10.92 6.39
N PHE A 73 -13.02 10.32 5.84
CA PHE A 73 -13.11 9.15 4.96
C PHE A 73 -13.68 7.92 5.68
N ILE A 74 -13.17 7.59 6.87
CA ILE A 74 -13.65 6.44 7.64
C ILE A 74 -15.08 6.66 8.12
N ASP A 75 -15.38 7.83 8.68
CA ASP A 75 -16.73 8.17 9.14
C ASP A 75 -17.74 8.14 8.00
N SER A 76 -17.38 8.67 6.81
CA SER A 76 -18.26 8.62 5.63
C SER A 76 -18.48 7.19 5.12
N THR A 77 -17.44 6.34 5.18
CA THR A 77 -17.55 4.91 4.83
C THR A 77 -18.57 4.20 5.74
N ILE A 78 -18.45 4.41 7.05
CA ILE A 78 -19.36 3.83 8.04
C ILE A 78 -20.79 4.38 7.85
N ARG A 79 -20.94 5.69 7.59
CA ARG A 79 -22.25 6.30 7.33
C ARG A 79 -22.94 5.73 6.10
N VAL A 80 -22.17 5.44 5.03
CA VAL A 80 -22.74 4.94 3.75
C VAL A 80 -23.02 3.44 3.81
N PHE A 81 -22.13 2.67 4.42
CA PHE A 81 -22.19 1.20 4.37
C PHE A 81 -22.48 0.53 5.71
N GLY A 82 -22.47 1.29 6.82
CA GLY A 82 -22.77 0.80 8.17
C GLY A 82 -21.56 0.24 8.92
N GLU A 83 -20.58 -0.27 8.22
CA GLU A 83 -19.47 -1.03 8.81
C GLU A 83 -18.22 -1.01 7.93
N ILE A 84 -17.10 -1.56 8.44
CA ILE A 84 -15.89 -1.87 7.66
C ILE A 84 -15.43 -3.29 8.02
N ASP A 85 -15.52 -4.20 7.07
CA ASP A 85 -15.01 -5.57 7.21
C ASP A 85 -13.50 -5.63 6.95
N ILE A 86 -13.01 -4.85 5.96
CA ILE A 86 -11.62 -4.91 5.53
C ILE A 86 -11.10 -3.49 5.28
N LEU A 87 -9.99 -3.15 5.93
CA LEU A 87 -9.23 -1.94 5.63
C LEU A 87 -7.97 -2.28 4.85
N ILE A 88 -7.79 -1.68 3.67
CA ILE A 88 -6.58 -1.80 2.85
C ILE A 88 -5.86 -0.46 2.82
N ASN A 89 -4.81 -0.32 3.61
CA ASN A 89 -3.90 0.82 3.60
C ASN A 89 -2.95 0.68 2.41
N ASN A 90 -3.36 1.21 1.25
CA ASN A 90 -2.61 1.11 0.01
C ASN A 90 -1.97 2.44 -0.41
N ALA A 91 -2.51 3.58 0.01
CA ALA A 91 -1.94 4.88 -0.32
C ALA A 91 -0.45 4.96 0.02
N GLY A 92 0.34 5.46 -0.92
CA GLY A 92 1.78 5.60 -0.71
C GLY A 92 2.49 6.28 -1.87
N ILE A 93 3.60 6.90 -1.54
CA ILE A 93 4.52 7.54 -2.48
C ILE A 93 5.94 7.00 -2.30
N SER A 94 6.77 7.17 -3.32
CA SER A 94 8.19 6.82 -3.27
C SER A 94 9.07 8.06 -3.39
N MET A 95 10.37 7.89 -3.22
CA MET A 95 11.39 8.90 -3.47
C MET A 95 12.60 8.27 -4.16
N ARG A 96 13.41 9.08 -4.85
CA ARG A 96 14.68 8.67 -5.44
C ARG A 96 15.67 9.84 -5.36
N ALA A 97 16.49 9.83 -4.33
CA ALA A 97 17.64 10.73 -4.14
C ALA A 97 18.61 10.14 -3.12
N LEU A 98 19.90 10.41 -3.25
CA LEU A 98 20.88 10.05 -2.21
C LEU A 98 20.62 10.89 -0.95
N PHE A 99 20.81 10.28 0.21
CA PHE A 99 20.54 10.95 1.49
C PHE A 99 21.31 12.25 1.69
N LYS A 100 22.56 12.30 1.21
CA LYS A 100 23.41 13.49 1.32
C LYS A 100 22.88 14.71 0.55
N ASP A 101 22.05 14.48 -0.48
CA ASP A 101 21.52 15.53 -1.37
C ASP A 101 20.04 15.84 -1.10
N LEU A 102 19.42 15.12 -0.14
CA LEU A 102 18.00 15.10 0.08
C LEU A 102 17.56 16.17 1.08
N GLU A 103 16.53 16.95 0.74
CA GLU A 103 15.83 17.80 1.71
C GLU A 103 15.03 16.95 2.70
N VAL A 104 15.10 17.28 4.00
CA VAL A 104 14.48 16.50 5.09
C VAL A 104 12.96 16.43 4.93
N ASP A 105 12.32 17.49 4.47
CA ASP A 105 10.87 17.59 4.22
C ASP A 105 10.37 16.50 3.28
N VAL A 106 11.23 16.00 2.38
CA VAL A 106 10.87 14.88 1.49
C VAL A 106 10.67 13.60 2.28
N ILE A 107 11.50 13.36 3.30
CA ILE A 107 11.35 12.20 4.19
C ILE A 107 10.09 12.35 5.03
N GLU A 108 9.86 13.52 5.61
CA GLU A 108 8.66 13.81 6.40
C GLU A 108 7.38 13.59 5.59
N LYS A 109 7.35 14.08 4.35
CA LYS A 109 6.23 13.88 3.43
C LYS A 109 6.00 12.40 3.11
N VAL A 110 7.06 11.63 2.87
CA VAL A 110 6.97 10.18 2.62
C VAL A 110 6.47 9.44 3.87
N MET A 111 6.97 9.80 5.06
CA MET A 111 6.51 9.25 6.33
C MET A 111 5.05 9.61 6.60
N GLY A 112 4.68 10.86 6.39
CA GLY A 112 3.30 11.35 6.56
C GLY A 112 2.29 10.52 5.78
N ILE A 113 2.56 10.29 4.50
CA ILE A 113 1.64 9.55 3.64
C ILE A 113 1.69 8.04 3.90
N ASN A 114 2.90 7.45 3.91
CA ASN A 114 3.05 5.98 3.92
C ASN A 114 2.79 5.36 5.29
N PHE A 115 3.31 6.01 6.35
CA PHE A 115 3.23 5.48 7.71
C PHE A 115 2.08 6.11 8.50
N PHE A 116 2.07 7.44 8.66
CA PHE A 116 1.03 8.08 9.45
C PHE A 116 -0.36 7.91 8.83
N GLY A 117 -0.48 7.95 7.48
CA GLY A 117 -1.74 7.63 6.81
C GLY A 117 -2.24 6.21 7.11
N THR A 118 -1.33 5.22 7.11
CA THR A 118 -1.66 3.84 7.53
C THR A 118 -2.10 3.79 9.00
N LEU A 119 -1.38 4.47 9.89
CA LEU A 119 -1.69 4.53 11.33
C LEU A 119 -3.05 5.18 11.57
N TYR A 120 -3.31 6.36 10.98
CA TYR A 120 -4.57 7.10 11.17
C TYR A 120 -5.78 6.29 10.71
N CYS A 121 -5.77 5.81 9.46
CA CYS A 121 -6.89 5.02 8.95
C CYS A 121 -7.10 3.73 9.75
N THR A 122 -6.01 3.07 10.19
CA THR A 122 -6.10 1.87 11.01
C THR A 122 -6.73 2.19 12.36
N ARG A 123 -6.29 3.24 13.06
CA ARG A 123 -6.84 3.63 14.36
C ARG A 123 -8.34 3.96 14.28
N LEU A 124 -8.72 4.69 13.23
CA LEU A 124 -10.10 5.16 13.03
C LEU A 124 -11.07 4.02 12.63
N ALA A 125 -10.59 3.02 11.88
CA ALA A 125 -11.40 1.88 11.46
C ALA A 125 -11.39 0.70 12.45
N LEU A 126 -10.52 0.75 13.48
CA LEU A 126 -10.16 -0.40 14.32
C LEU A 126 -11.39 -1.04 14.97
N ASP A 127 -12.23 -0.25 15.60
CA ASP A 127 -13.38 -0.73 16.36
C ASP A 127 -14.36 -1.50 15.44
N SER A 128 -14.66 -0.93 14.26
CA SER A 128 -15.51 -1.61 13.27
C SER A 128 -14.89 -2.92 12.77
N VAL A 129 -13.57 -2.91 12.47
CA VAL A 129 -12.89 -4.12 12.00
C VAL A 129 -12.83 -5.20 13.09
N ILE A 130 -12.70 -4.82 14.37
CA ILE A 130 -12.74 -5.77 15.50
C ILE A 130 -14.14 -6.41 15.61
N GLU A 131 -15.20 -5.60 15.60
CA GLU A 131 -16.57 -6.08 15.66
C GLU A 131 -16.88 -7.07 14.54
N ARG A 132 -16.37 -6.80 13.34
CA ARG A 132 -16.54 -7.66 12.16
C ARG A 132 -15.59 -8.86 12.10
N LYS A 133 -14.64 -9.00 13.05
CA LYS A 133 -13.54 -9.98 13.01
C LYS A 133 -12.85 -9.99 11.64
N GLY A 134 -12.65 -8.78 11.12
CA GLY A 134 -12.29 -8.49 9.75
C GLY A 134 -10.80 -8.61 9.43
N SER A 135 -10.32 -7.72 8.55
CA SER A 135 -8.90 -7.72 8.16
C SER A 135 -8.33 -6.30 8.05
N ILE A 136 -7.11 -6.11 8.53
CA ILE A 136 -6.30 -4.90 8.34
C ILE A 136 -5.11 -5.27 7.45
N VAL A 137 -4.98 -4.60 6.31
CA VAL A 137 -3.97 -4.89 5.30
C VAL A 137 -3.12 -3.65 5.04
N GLY A 138 -1.80 -3.77 5.18
CA GLY A 138 -0.87 -2.71 4.78
C GLY A 138 -0.14 -3.07 3.48
N VAL A 139 -0.21 -2.20 2.48
CA VAL A 139 0.61 -2.36 1.27
C VAL A 139 1.99 -1.76 1.54
N SER A 140 2.90 -2.63 1.95
CA SER A 140 4.30 -2.34 2.20
C SER A 140 5.13 -2.46 0.91
N SER A 141 6.35 -2.95 1.02
CA SER A 141 7.30 -3.17 -0.08
C SER A 141 8.40 -4.13 0.37
N ILE A 142 9.18 -4.66 -0.58
CA ILE A 142 10.48 -5.26 -0.29
C ILE A 142 11.41 -4.27 0.44
N ALA A 143 11.23 -2.96 0.18
CA ALA A 143 11.91 -1.89 0.90
C ALA A 143 11.58 -1.82 2.41
N GLY A 144 10.55 -2.52 2.88
CA GLY A 144 10.25 -2.70 4.30
C GLY A 144 10.98 -3.87 4.96
N PHE A 145 11.76 -4.65 4.20
CA PHE A 145 12.65 -5.70 4.71
C PHE A 145 14.11 -5.39 4.43
N ARG A 146 14.36 -4.62 3.38
CA ARG A 146 15.71 -4.26 2.94
C ARG A 146 15.76 -2.79 2.57
N GLY A 147 16.60 -2.00 3.25
CA GLY A 147 16.88 -0.61 2.87
C GLY A 147 17.49 -0.52 1.47
N LEU A 148 16.98 0.38 0.64
CA LEU A 148 17.41 0.55 -0.74
C LEU A 148 18.14 1.88 -0.91
N PRO A 149 19.32 1.91 -1.55
CA PRO A 149 20.01 3.15 -1.88
C PRO A 149 19.11 4.13 -2.64
N GLY A 150 19.25 5.41 -2.34
CA GLY A 150 18.42 6.45 -2.95
C GLY A 150 16.94 6.44 -2.52
N ARG A 151 16.57 5.59 -1.58
CA ARG A 151 15.18 5.42 -1.10
C ARG A 151 15.12 5.35 0.43
N SER A 152 15.99 6.07 1.12
CA SER A 152 16.11 6.01 2.59
C SER A 152 14.81 6.30 3.31
N GLY A 153 14.14 7.42 3.02
CA GLY A 153 12.85 7.76 3.62
C GLY A 153 11.72 6.81 3.22
N TYR A 154 11.71 6.34 1.96
CA TYR A 154 10.75 5.32 1.53
C TYR A 154 10.95 4.00 2.28
N SER A 155 12.19 3.52 2.38
CA SER A 155 12.50 2.30 3.13
C SER A 155 12.11 2.47 4.60
N ALA A 156 12.51 3.57 5.24
CA ALA A 156 12.14 3.86 6.63
C ALA A 156 10.62 3.78 6.83
N SER A 157 9.82 4.41 5.95
CA SER A 157 8.36 4.38 6.04
C SER A 157 7.78 2.97 5.93
N LYS A 158 8.36 2.12 5.05
CA LYS A 158 7.88 0.75 4.85
C LYS A 158 8.32 -0.21 5.97
N PHE A 159 9.49 0.02 6.58
CA PHE A 159 9.88 -0.66 7.83
C PHE A 159 8.95 -0.26 8.98
N ALA A 160 8.63 1.04 9.11
CA ALA A 160 7.68 1.52 10.13
C ALA A 160 6.31 0.86 9.99
N VAL A 161 5.76 0.76 8.76
CA VAL A 161 4.50 0.03 8.49
C VAL A 161 4.59 -1.43 8.91
N ASN A 162 5.68 -2.12 8.57
CA ASN A 162 5.84 -3.54 8.93
C ASN A 162 5.88 -3.72 10.44
N GLY A 163 6.71 -2.92 11.16
CA GLY A 163 6.83 -3.02 12.62
C GLY A 163 5.52 -2.68 13.34
N PHE A 164 4.82 -1.63 12.89
CA PHE A 164 3.51 -1.26 13.42
C PHE A 164 2.48 -2.39 13.26
N LEU A 165 2.33 -2.94 12.07
CA LEU A 165 1.36 -4.00 11.81
C LEU A 165 1.75 -5.32 12.48
N GLU A 166 3.04 -5.57 12.72
CA GLU A 166 3.51 -6.74 13.46
C GLU A 166 3.11 -6.66 14.94
N ALA A 167 3.32 -5.51 15.57
CA ALA A 167 2.87 -5.25 16.94
C ALA A 167 1.34 -5.34 17.05
N LEU A 168 0.61 -4.61 16.19
CA LEU A 168 -0.86 -4.61 16.17
C LEU A 168 -1.45 -6.02 15.99
N ARG A 169 -0.84 -6.85 15.18
CA ARG A 169 -1.27 -8.25 15.01
C ARG A 169 -1.19 -9.04 16.31
N THR A 170 -0.16 -8.80 17.11
CA THR A 170 0.02 -9.47 18.40
C THR A 170 -1.00 -8.97 19.43
N GLU A 171 -1.26 -7.67 19.44
CA GLU A 171 -2.29 -7.04 20.30
C GLU A 171 -3.70 -7.57 19.97
N LEU A 172 -3.96 -7.93 18.73
CA LEU A 172 -5.28 -8.37 18.25
C LEU A 172 -5.42 -9.89 18.12
N LEU A 173 -4.51 -10.70 18.66
CA LEU A 173 -4.53 -12.17 18.50
C LEU A 173 -5.86 -12.80 18.87
N ASP A 174 -6.47 -12.37 19.97
CA ASP A 174 -7.71 -12.95 20.50
C ASP A 174 -8.98 -12.29 19.94
N SER A 175 -8.84 -11.21 19.17
CA SER A 175 -9.98 -10.48 18.59
C SER A 175 -10.59 -11.15 17.37
N GLY A 176 -9.90 -12.11 16.76
CA GLY A 176 -10.27 -12.70 15.48
C GLY A 176 -9.97 -11.83 14.26
N VAL A 177 -9.33 -10.66 14.42
CA VAL A 177 -8.90 -9.80 13.32
C VAL A 177 -7.66 -10.37 12.63
N ASN A 178 -7.64 -10.34 11.29
CA ASN A 178 -6.45 -10.67 10.54
C ASN A 178 -5.66 -9.40 10.21
N VAL A 179 -4.47 -9.26 10.78
CA VAL A 179 -3.54 -8.17 10.45
C VAL A 179 -2.43 -8.69 9.56
N MET A 180 -2.31 -8.15 8.35
CA MET A 180 -1.31 -8.57 7.39
C MET A 180 -0.66 -7.40 6.66
N TRP A 181 0.54 -7.63 6.15
CA TRP A 181 1.13 -6.73 5.15
C TRP A 181 1.55 -7.47 3.89
N VAL A 182 1.53 -6.70 2.81
CA VAL A 182 1.91 -7.17 1.49
C VAL A 182 3.16 -6.45 1.03
N CYS A 183 4.11 -7.20 0.51
CA CYS A 183 5.32 -6.67 -0.09
C CYS A 183 5.30 -6.98 -1.59
N PRO A 184 4.70 -6.11 -2.40
CA PRO A 184 4.82 -6.21 -3.85
C PRO A 184 6.30 -6.16 -4.25
N GLY A 185 6.66 -6.96 -5.24
CA GLY A 185 7.92 -6.78 -5.94
C GLY A 185 7.84 -5.59 -6.91
N PHE A 186 8.62 -5.63 -7.98
CA PHE A 186 8.47 -4.65 -9.04
C PHE A 186 7.12 -4.86 -9.75
N THR A 187 6.21 -3.92 -9.50
CA THR A 187 4.85 -3.93 -10.07
C THR A 187 4.68 -2.67 -10.92
N SER A 188 4.14 -2.82 -12.12
CA SER A 188 3.87 -1.69 -13.00
C SER A 188 2.82 -0.77 -12.38
N SER A 189 3.21 0.49 -12.14
CA SER A 189 2.35 1.52 -11.57
C SER A 189 3.03 2.90 -11.67
N ASN A 190 2.27 3.96 -11.53
CA ASN A 190 2.77 5.33 -11.60
C ASN A 190 3.65 5.76 -10.40
N ILE A 191 3.89 4.90 -9.42
CA ILE A 191 4.64 5.23 -8.20
C ILE A 191 6.08 5.65 -8.50
N ARG A 192 6.71 5.10 -9.56
CA ARG A 192 8.08 5.44 -9.95
C ARG A 192 8.16 6.79 -10.64
N ASN A 193 7.25 7.05 -11.58
CA ASN A 193 7.15 8.33 -12.28
C ASN A 193 6.84 9.48 -11.30
N ARG A 194 6.05 9.19 -10.26
CA ARG A 194 5.67 10.14 -9.21
C ARG A 194 6.60 10.13 -8.01
N ALA A 195 7.68 9.33 -8.04
CA ALA A 195 8.67 9.34 -6.96
C ALA A 195 9.25 10.74 -6.79
N LEU A 196 9.39 11.19 -5.54
CA LEU A 196 9.93 12.51 -5.24
C LEU A 196 11.44 12.53 -5.49
N ASN A 197 11.94 13.59 -6.10
CA ASN A 197 13.36 13.88 -6.21
C ASN A 197 13.89 14.54 -4.93
N LYS A 198 15.15 14.94 -4.91
CA LYS A 198 15.81 15.57 -3.77
C LYS A 198 15.13 16.83 -3.23
N LYS A 199 14.34 17.53 -4.05
CA LYS A 199 13.59 18.75 -3.72
C LYS A 199 12.08 18.52 -3.58
N GLY A 200 11.63 17.28 -3.42
CA GLY A 200 10.22 16.96 -3.25
C GLY A 200 9.35 17.10 -4.51
N LYS A 201 9.94 17.30 -5.69
CA LYS A 201 9.22 17.32 -6.98
C LYS A 201 9.17 15.91 -7.58
N SER A 202 8.14 15.63 -8.41
CA SER A 202 8.05 14.35 -9.12
C SER A 202 9.23 14.14 -10.07
N GLN A 203 9.72 12.91 -10.17
CA GLN A 203 10.80 12.53 -11.12
C GLN A 203 10.34 12.65 -12.58
N GLY A 204 9.09 12.32 -12.88
CA GLY A 204 8.55 12.33 -14.25
C GLY A 204 8.89 11.10 -15.08
N GLU A 205 9.80 10.23 -14.62
CA GLU A 205 10.29 9.06 -15.36
C GLU A 205 10.43 7.82 -14.47
N SER A 206 10.36 6.64 -15.10
CA SER A 206 10.72 5.36 -14.48
C SER A 206 12.10 4.92 -14.96
N PRO A 207 13.05 4.57 -14.05
CA PRO A 207 14.35 4.05 -14.45
C PRO A 207 14.30 2.57 -14.86
N MET A 208 13.13 1.98 -14.94
CA MET A 208 12.95 0.55 -15.15
C MET A 208 11.98 0.27 -16.31
N ASP A 209 12.16 -0.86 -16.96
CA ASP A 209 11.25 -1.36 -17.99
C ASP A 209 9.96 -1.88 -17.35
N GLU A 210 8.90 -1.06 -17.42
CA GLU A 210 7.59 -1.37 -16.83
C GLU A 210 6.93 -2.60 -17.47
N GLY A 211 7.25 -2.92 -18.74
CA GLY A 211 6.68 -4.07 -19.45
C GLY A 211 7.13 -5.43 -18.91
N LYS A 212 8.24 -5.47 -18.18
CA LYS A 212 8.78 -6.69 -17.55
C LYS A 212 8.34 -6.88 -16.11
N MET A 213 7.46 -6.02 -15.61
CA MET A 213 7.00 -6.06 -14.22
C MET A 213 5.67 -6.82 -14.10
N MET A 214 5.36 -7.22 -12.86
CA MET A 214 4.02 -7.71 -12.53
C MET A 214 3.00 -6.59 -12.79
N THR A 215 1.85 -6.91 -13.37
CA THR A 215 0.78 -5.91 -13.55
C THR A 215 0.10 -5.59 -12.22
N SER A 216 -0.55 -4.43 -12.13
CA SER A 216 -1.34 -4.05 -10.95
C SER A 216 -2.49 -5.03 -10.70
N GLU A 217 -3.11 -5.57 -11.75
CA GLU A 217 -4.21 -6.54 -11.69
C GLU A 217 -3.73 -7.88 -11.13
N ALA A 218 -2.59 -8.39 -11.60
CA ALA A 218 -1.99 -9.61 -11.07
C ALA A 218 -1.61 -9.44 -9.59
N CYS A 219 -1.06 -8.29 -9.23
CA CYS A 219 -0.75 -7.95 -7.85
C CYS A 219 -2.02 -7.94 -6.98
N ALA A 220 -3.08 -7.27 -7.43
CA ALA A 220 -4.38 -7.21 -6.75
C ALA A 220 -4.97 -8.61 -6.55
N ALA A 221 -4.96 -9.46 -7.57
CA ALA A 221 -5.45 -10.84 -7.46
C ALA A 221 -4.70 -11.65 -6.37
N HIS A 222 -3.39 -11.50 -6.30
CA HIS A 222 -2.59 -12.13 -5.23
C HIS A 222 -2.92 -11.58 -3.85
N ILE A 223 -3.15 -10.27 -3.73
CA ILE A 223 -3.53 -9.62 -2.46
C ILE A 223 -4.88 -10.14 -1.99
N LEU A 224 -5.90 -10.13 -2.85
CA LEU A 224 -7.24 -10.60 -2.50
C LEU A 224 -7.23 -12.07 -2.07
N LYS A 225 -6.53 -12.94 -2.80
CA LYS A 225 -6.35 -14.35 -2.41
C LYS A 225 -5.63 -14.50 -1.06
N ALA A 226 -4.72 -13.60 -0.71
CA ALA A 226 -4.03 -13.63 0.58
C ALA A 226 -4.94 -13.16 1.73
N ILE A 227 -5.79 -12.16 1.48
CA ILE A 227 -6.81 -11.70 2.44
C ILE A 227 -7.81 -12.82 2.73
N GLU A 228 -8.38 -13.44 1.69
CA GLU A 228 -9.29 -14.58 1.81
C GLU A 228 -8.69 -15.72 2.63
N LYS A 229 -7.40 -16.02 2.40
CA LYS A 229 -6.66 -17.07 3.15
C LYS A 229 -6.11 -16.59 4.49
N ARG A 230 -6.45 -15.39 4.93
CA ARG A 230 -6.00 -14.78 6.20
C ARG A 230 -4.50 -14.93 6.43
N LYS A 231 -3.69 -14.68 5.39
CA LYS A 231 -2.23 -14.77 5.49
C LYS A 231 -1.69 -13.68 6.41
N ARG A 232 -0.57 -13.96 7.08
CA ARG A 232 0.14 -12.99 7.92
C ARG A 232 0.97 -12.00 7.10
N THR A 233 1.62 -12.50 6.06
CA THR A 233 2.53 -11.73 5.21
C THR A 233 2.48 -12.29 3.79
N LEU A 234 2.50 -11.41 2.80
CA LEU A 234 2.60 -11.77 1.40
C LEU A 234 3.82 -11.08 0.78
N VAL A 235 4.85 -11.84 0.45
CA VAL A 235 5.98 -11.36 -0.37
C VAL A 235 5.80 -11.87 -1.78
N LEU A 236 5.65 -10.95 -2.73
CA LEU A 236 5.47 -11.27 -4.14
C LEU A 236 6.82 -11.29 -4.87
N THR A 237 6.83 -11.93 -6.03
CA THR A 237 7.96 -12.20 -6.93
C THR A 237 9.06 -13.08 -6.32
N PHE A 238 9.70 -13.87 -7.19
CA PHE A 238 10.84 -14.70 -6.80
C PHE A 238 12.02 -13.84 -6.30
N THR A 239 12.32 -12.77 -7.03
CA THR A 239 13.37 -11.81 -6.64
C THR A 239 13.10 -11.20 -5.26
N GLY A 240 11.85 -10.80 -4.99
CA GLY A 240 11.47 -10.27 -3.69
C GLY A 240 11.70 -11.26 -2.55
N LYS A 241 11.25 -12.50 -2.70
CA LYS A 241 11.46 -13.57 -1.70
C LYS A 241 12.94 -13.83 -1.45
N ARG A 242 13.73 -13.93 -2.55
CA ARG A 242 15.18 -14.11 -2.47
C ARG A 242 15.86 -12.94 -1.75
N THR A 243 15.46 -11.70 -2.04
CA THR A 243 16.03 -10.51 -1.37
C THR A 243 15.76 -10.54 0.13
N VAL A 244 14.54 -10.83 0.57
CA VAL A 244 14.19 -10.94 1.99
C VAL A 244 15.01 -12.05 2.67
N PHE A 245 15.11 -13.23 2.06
CA PHE A 245 15.88 -14.35 2.57
C PHE A 245 17.38 -14.01 2.69
N MET A 246 17.97 -13.49 1.62
CA MET A 246 19.39 -13.09 1.58
C MET A 246 19.70 -12.00 2.61
N ASN A 247 18.82 -11.01 2.78
CA ASN A 247 19.01 -9.96 3.76
C ASN A 247 19.00 -10.48 5.20
N LYS A 248 18.19 -11.51 5.47
CA LYS A 248 18.10 -12.11 6.81
C LYS A 248 19.33 -12.95 7.18
N LEU A 249 19.85 -13.73 6.23
CA LEU A 249 20.92 -14.69 6.51
C LEU A 249 22.32 -14.19 6.15
N PHE A 250 22.45 -13.36 5.12
CA PHE A 250 23.71 -12.88 4.57
C PHE A 250 23.70 -11.37 4.32
N PRO A 251 23.51 -10.52 5.38
CA PRO A 251 23.30 -9.09 5.20
C PRO A 251 24.46 -8.37 4.48
N GLY A 252 25.71 -8.72 4.78
CA GLY A 252 26.87 -8.13 4.12
C GLY A 252 26.99 -8.48 2.62
N LEU A 253 26.55 -9.69 2.21
CA LEU A 253 26.46 -10.05 0.80
C LEU A 253 25.31 -9.30 0.14
N ALA A 254 24.17 -9.18 0.83
CA ALA A 254 23.04 -8.41 0.36
C ALA A 254 23.41 -6.94 0.11
N ASP A 255 24.25 -6.30 0.97
CA ASP A 255 24.77 -4.95 0.78
C ASP A 255 25.52 -4.81 -0.56
N LYS A 256 26.44 -5.72 -0.84
CA LYS A 256 27.25 -5.70 -2.07
C LYS A 256 26.37 -5.87 -3.32
N LEU A 257 25.42 -6.81 -3.29
CA LEU A 257 24.49 -7.08 -4.40
C LEU A 257 23.56 -5.90 -4.66
N VAL A 258 22.99 -5.31 -3.61
CA VAL A 258 22.11 -4.14 -3.70
C VAL A 258 22.88 -2.93 -4.21
N LYS A 259 24.10 -2.69 -3.71
CA LYS A 259 24.95 -1.63 -4.24
C LYS A 259 25.18 -1.80 -5.75
N ARG A 260 25.58 -3.02 -6.18
CA ARG A 260 25.82 -3.32 -7.60
C ARG A 260 24.57 -3.14 -8.47
N PHE A 261 23.37 -3.43 -7.92
CA PHE A 261 22.12 -3.30 -8.67
C PHE A 261 21.69 -1.83 -8.84
N PHE A 262 21.85 -1.00 -7.80
CA PHE A 262 21.36 0.37 -7.81
C PHE A 262 22.39 1.37 -8.35
N PHE A 263 23.68 1.10 -8.20
CA PHE A 263 24.73 1.98 -8.70
C PHE A 263 25.32 1.41 -10.00
N LYS A 264 25.12 2.12 -11.10
CA LYS A 264 25.77 1.86 -12.37
C LYS A 264 26.86 2.92 -12.56
N ASN A 265 28.11 2.49 -12.75
CA ASN A 265 29.27 3.39 -12.88
C ASN A 265 29.43 4.42 -11.74
N GLY A 266 28.99 4.08 -10.52
CA GLY A 266 29.06 4.95 -9.36
C GLY A 266 27.87 5.91 -9.18
N GLU A 267 26.95 5.96 -10.12
CA GLU A 267 25.73 6.77 -10.09
C GLU A 267 24.48 5.92 -9.79
N LEU A 268 23.49 6.57 -9.14
CA LEU A 268 22.23 5.93 -8.68
C LEU A 268 21.24 5.79 -9.83
#